data_c14a8916c29cf7a182f6d01056f787e3
#
_entry.id   c14a8916c29cf7a182f6d01056f787e3
#
_cell.length_a   1.000
_cell.length_b   1.000
_cell.length_c   1.000
_cell.angle_alpha   90.00
_cell.angle_beta   90.00
_cell.angle_gamma   90.00
#
_symmetry.space_group_name_H-M   'P 1'
#
loop_
_entity.id
_entity.type
_entity.pdbx_description
1 polymer ?
#
loop_
_entity_poly.entity_id
_entity_poly.type
_entity_poly.pdbx_seq_one_letter_code
_entity_poly.pdbx_strand_id
1 'polypeptide(L)'
;MNIIETIAKELNLTIDQVEKTVALIDEGNTIPFIARYRKEVTGSLDDTVLRTLEERLNYLRNIEKRKEEVRNLIDAQGKLTDEIVAAIEAAVTITEVDDIYRPFRPHRKTRASVAREKGLEPLAELLMAQENEYIPSIEEQATAYIDEEKGVKSADEALAGARDIIAEDVSDNAEYRKALRRQTFSYGSLVVRAAKEEDSVYSQYYEYEEPLKKVAPHRVLAINRGEKEEFLKVSVTVPSDIVLNYLFNRVVTNPKSPAASQVTAAVVDSYDRLISPSIEREIRSDMFDAACEGAIKVFADNLSHLLMQSPLKGKTVLGFDPGYVNGCKLAVVDKTGKVVDTGVIYPTKPRQRTDEAKRILKRMIHTHKVDVIAIGNGTASKESEIFVAELLREIEDDCKYIIISEAGASIYSASKLAAEEFPEFDVM
;
A
#
# COMPACT_ATOMS: atom_id res chain seq x y z
N MET A 1 0.14 25.04 -2.17
CA MET A 1 0.16 24.81 -0.68
C MET A 1 1.55 25.14 -0.15
N ASN A 2 1.70 25.81 1.01
CA ASN A 2 3.02 25.99 1.63
C ASN A 2 3.41 24.74 2.41
N ILE A 3 4.28 23.92 1.83
CA ILE A 3 4.73 22.64 2.41
C ILE A 3 5.40 22.85 3.77
N ILE A 4 6.27 23.85 3.87
CA ILE A 4 7.01 24.15 5.11
C ILE A 4 6.09 24.49 6.28
N GLU A 5 5.13 25.41 6.06
CA GLU A 5 4.14 25.78 7.07
C GLU A 5 3.25 24.61 7.47
N THR A 6 2.87 23.76 6.50
CA THR A 6 2.06 22.58 6.74
C THR A 6 2.77 21.59 7.66
N ILE A 7 4.04 21.26 7.35
CA ILE A 7 4.86 20.36 8.16
C ILE A 7 5.11 20.94 9.55
N ALA A 8 5.45 22.24 9.62
CA ALA A 8 5.69 22.91 10.89
C ALA A 8 4.49 22.81 11.83
N LYS A 9 3.28 23.03 11.29
CA LYS A 9 2.03 22.92 12.04
C LYS A 9 1.71 21.47 12.46
N GLU A 10 1.87 20.52 11.55
CA GLU A 10 1.55 19.11 11.80
C GLU A 10 2.49 18.46 12.84
N LEU A 11 3.78 18.77 12.78
CA LEU A 11 4.79 18.21 13.68
C LEU A 11 5.07 19.08 14.91
N ASN A 12 4.36 20.19 15.05
CA ASN A 12 4.58 21.18 16.14
C ASN A 12 6.04 21.67 16.20
N LEU A 13 6.61 21.99 15.03
CA LEU A 13 7.95 22.52 14.85
C LEU A 13 7.90 23.99 14.44
N THR A 14 9.03 24.68 14.59
CA THR A 14 9.17 26.04 14.05
C THR A 14 9.41 25.99 12.53
N ILE A 15 8.99 27.03 11.81
CA ILE A 15 9.23 27.15 10.37
C ILE A 15 10.73 27.06 10.07
N ASP A 16 11.56 27.74 10.85
CA ASP A 16 13.03 27.74 10.71
C ASP A 16 13.64 26.32 10.85
N GLN A 17 13.15 25.53 11.80
CA GLN A 17 13.59 24.12 11.94
C GLN A 17 13.25 23.30 10.70
N VAL A 18 12.03 23.45 10.16
CA VAL A 18 11.59 22.72 8.98
C VAL A 18 12.37 23.17 7.74
N GLU A 19 12.52 24.47 7.51
CA GLU A 19 13.28 25.01 6.37
C GLU A 19 14.72 24.52 6.35
N LYS A 20 15.43 24.62 7.47
CA LYS A 20 16.81 24.15 7.58
C LYS A 20 16.94 22.64 7.40
N THR A 21 15.99 21.87 7.94
CA THR A 21 16.00 20.42 7.79
C THR A 21 15.74 20.03 6.34
N VAL A 22 14.76 20.67 5.67
CA VAL A 22 14.46 20.43 4.25
C VAL A 22 15.66 20.79 3.38
N ALA A 23 16.34 21.89 3.65
CA ALA A 23 17.56 22.28 2.92
C ALA A 23 18.65 21.19 3.03
N LEU A 24 18.88 20.64 4.22
CA LEU A 24 19.84 19.55 4.42
C LEU A 24 19.43 18.26 3.67
N ILE A 25 18.14 17.92 3.65
CA ILE A 25 17.62 16.76 2.88
C ILE A 25 17.85 17.00 1.39
N ASP A 26 17.57 18.20 0.89
CA ASP A 26 17.72 18.56 -0.53
C ASP A 26 19.19 18.58 -1.00
N GLU A 27 20.11 18.82 -0.08
CA GLU A 27 21.56 18.66 -0.29
C GLU A 27 21.98 17.18 -0.39
N GLY A 28 21.07 16.23 -0.21
CA GLY A 28 21.34 14.79 -0.28
C GLY A 28 21.87 14.17 1.01
N ASN A 29 21.80 14.89 2.14
CA ASN A 29 22.20 14.34 3.43
C ASN A 29 21.19 13.29 3.91
N THR A 30 21.68 12.17 4.43
CA THR A 30 20.82 11.14 5.03
C THR A 30 20.31 11.54 6.41
N ILE A 31 19.14 11.05 6.79
CA ILE A 31 18.56 11.34 8.12
C ILE A 31 19.52 10.99 9.28
N PRO A 32 20.20 9.82 9.30
CA PRO A 32 21.18 9.51 10.33
C PRO A 32 22.35 10.51 10.39
N PHE A 33 22.80 11.02 9.24
CA PHE A 33 23.84 12.04 9.18
C PHE A 33 23.33 13.36 9.78
N ILE A 34 22.13 13.80 9.42
CA ILE A 34 21.52 15.03 9.95
C ILE A 34 21.35 14.91 11.48
N ALA A 35 20.78 13.81 11.95
CA ALA A 35 20.55 13.55 13.37
C ALA A 35 21.83 13.55 14.20
N ARG A 36 22.96 13.12 13.62
CA ARG A 36 24.23 13.00 14.33
C ARG A 36 25.10 14.25 14.22
N TYR A 37 25.17 14.85 13.03
CA TYR A 37 26.19 15.86 12.70
C TYR A 37 25.64 17.26 12.39
N ARG A 38 24.31 17.47 12.44
CA ARG A 38 23.65 18.74 12.13
C ARG A 38 22.61 19.15 13.18
N LYS A 39 22.78 18.68 14.42
CA LYS A 39 21.86 18.99 15.53
C LYS A 39 21.68 20.48 15.78
N GLU A 40 22.76 21.23 15.70
CA GLU A 40 22.75 22.69 15.89
C GLU A 40 21.94 23.40 14.78
N VAL A 41 21.92 22.88 13.57
CA VAL A 41 21.18 23.45 12.44
C VAL A 41 19.69 23.17 12.54
N THR A 42 19.34 21.94 12.95
CA THR A 42 17.94 21.49 13.03
C THR A 42 17.27 21.82 14.37
N GLY A 43 17.98 22.46 15.32
CA GLY A 43 17.46 22.70 16.65
C GLY A 43 17.29 21.41 17.47
N SER A 44 18.24 20.49 17.33
CA SER A 44 18.32 19.22 18.06
C SER A 44 17.14 18.25 17.81
N LEU A 45 16.58 18.26 16.61
CA LEU A 45 15.58 17.25 16.23
C LEU A 45 16.19 15.85 16.30
N ASP A 46 15.45 14.92 16.86
CA ASP A 46 15.85 13.52 16.93
C ASP A 46 15.59 12.78 15.61
N ASP A 47 16.14 11.57 15.47
CA ASP A 47 16.03 10.73 14.29
C ASP A 47 14.57 10.41 13.93
N THR A 48 13.71 10.21 14.91
CA THR A 48 12.30 9.87 14.70
C THR A 48 11.54 11.05 14.10
N VAL A 49 11.72 12.25 14.64
CA VAL A 49 11.11 13.49 14.12
C VAL A 49 11.61 13.79 12.71
N LEU A 50 12.92 13.62 12.47
CA LEU A 50 13.52 13.86 11.16
C LEU A 50 12.97 12.89 10.09
N ARG A 51 12.79 11.60 10.41
CA ARG A 51 12.17 10.62 9.51
C ARG A 51 10.72 10.97 9.20
N THR A 52 9.95 11.30 10.23
CA THR A 52 8.55 11.70 10.04
C THR A 52 8.45 12.95 9.16
N LEU A 53 9.37 13.91 9.33
CA LEU A 53 9.46 15.11 8.50
C LEU A 53 9.78 14.76 7.05
N GLU A 54 10.76 13.89 6.80
CA GLU A 54 11.15 13.46 5.46
C GLU A 54 10.00 12.71 4.75
N GLU A 55 9.34 11.76 5.43
CA GLU A 55 8.18 11.04 4.91
C GLU A 55 7.06 12.02 4.53
N ARG A 56 6.77 12.99 5.42
CA ARG A 56 5.73 13.98 5.17
C ARG A 56 6.08 14.94 4.05
N LEU A 57 7.34 15.36 3.98
CA LEU A 57 7.87 16.20 2.89
C LEU A 57 7.68 15.52 1.53
N ASN A 58 8.08 14.27 1.43
CA ASN A 58 7.96 13.50 0.20
C ASN A 58 6.50 13.31 -0.21
N TYR A 59 5.61 13.03 0.74
CA TYR A 59 4.17 12.92 0.50
C TYR A 59 3.57 14.23 -0.04
N LEU A 60 3.87 15.37 0.59
CA LEU A 60 3.36 16.67 0.15
C LEU A 60 3.93 17.11 -1.19
N ARG A 61 5.20 16.82 -1.46
CA ARG A 61 5.82 17.04 -2.78
C ARG A 61 5.14 16.21 -3.87
N ASN A 62 4.79 14.96 -3.57
CA ASN A 62 4.07 14.11 -4.52
C ASN A 62 2.67 14.65 -4.81
N ILE A 63 1.97 15.21 -3.81
CA ILE A 63 0.68 15.89 -4.05
C ILE A 63 0.87 17.10 -4.96
N GLU A 64 1.82 17.99 -4.68
CA GLU A 64 2.03 19.19 -5.50
C GLU A 64 2.45 18.83 -6.94
N LYS A 65 3.31 17.84 -7.10
CA LYS A 65 3.66 17.30 -8.42
C LYS A 65 2.41 16.80 -9.16
N ARG A 66 1.55 16.05 -8.46
CA ARG A 66 0.30 15.54 -9.06
C ARG A 66 -0.66 16.65 -9.44
N LYS A 67 -0.78 17.70 -8.63
CA LYS A 67 -1.57 18.90 -8.95
C LYS A 67 -1.08 19.56 -10.23
N GLU A 68 0.22 19.75 -10.38
CA GLU A 68 0.82 20.32 -11.58
C GLU A 68 0.58 19.46 -12.82
N GLU A 69 0.78 18.14 -12.71
CA GLU A 69 0.50 17.19 -13.80
C GLU A 69 -0.97 17.29 -14.25
N VAL A 70 -1.91 17.26 -13.31
CA VAL A 70 -3.35 17.31 -13.60
C VAL A 70 -3.73 18.66 -14.22
N ARG A 71 -3.20 19.76 -13.69
CA ARG A 71 -3.44 21.10 -14.27
C ARG A 71 -2.98 21.16 -15.73
N ASN A 72 -1.78 20.68 -16.02
CA ASN A 72 -1.25 20.65 -17.38
C ASN A 72 -2.07 19.76 -18.32
N LEU A 73 -2.55 18.60 -17.83
CA LEU A 73 -3.40 17.69 -18.61
C LEU A 73 -4.78 18.27 -18.94
N ILE A 74 -5.37 19.05 -18.04
CA ILE A 74 -6.68 19.72 -18.27
C ILE A 74 -6.47 20.95 -19.18
N ASP A 75 -5.40 21.70 -18.97
CA ASP A 75 -5.04 22.86 -19.80
C ASP A 75 -4.80 22.47 -21.27
N ALA A 76 -4.08 21.36 -21.48
CA ALA A 76 -3.84 20.80 -22.81
C ALA A 76 -5.14 20.43 -23.57
N GLN A 77 -6.26 20.24 -22.85
CA GLN A 77 -7.57 20.00 -23.41
C GLN A 77 -8.38 21.32 -23.64
N GLY A 78 -7.84 22.48 -23.25
CA GLY A 78 -8.51 23.76 -23.30
C GLY A 78 -9.71 23.88 -22.35
N LYS A 79 -9.74 23.08 -21.27
CA LYS A 79 -10.87 22.98 -20.34
C LYS A 79 -10.53 23.50 -18.92
N LEU A 80 -9.34 24.09 -18.73
CA LEU A 80 -8.91 24.61 -17.43
C LEU A 80 -9.67 25.95 -17.16
N THR A 81 -10.47 25.95 -16.08
CA THR A 81 -11.16 27.15 -15.58
C THR A 81 -10.59 27.58 -14.23
N ASP A 82 -10.87 28.81 -13.80
CA ASP A 82 -10.43 29.34 -12.50
C ASP A 82 -10.99 28.49 -11.32
N GLU A 83 -12.23 27.99 -11.48
CA GLU A 83 -12.84 27.11 -10.47
C GLU A 83 -12.10 25.77 -10.36
N ILE A 84 -11.69 25.19 -11.48
CA ILE A 84 -10.91 23.93 -11.49
C ILE A 84 -9.53 24.16 -10.87
N VAL A 85 -8.87 25.25 -11.19
CA VAL A 85 -7.59 25.62 -10.58
C VAL A 85 -7.75 25.74 -9.07
N ALA A 86 -8.78 26.48 -8.61
CA ALA A 86 -9.05 26.64 -7.17
C ALA A 86 -9.34 25.30 -6.48
N ALA A 87 -10.10 24.40 -7.14
CA ALA A 87 -10.38 23.07 -6.62
C ALA A 87 -9.11 22.22 -6.50
N ILE A 88 -8.23 22.21 -7.52
CA ILE A 88 -6.94 21.51 -7.50
C ILE A 88 -6.06 22.05 -6.37
N GLU A 89 -5.97 23.37 -6.21
CA GLU A 89 -5.16 23.96 -5.14
C GLU A 89 -5.68 23.63 -3.74
N ALA A 90 -7.00 23.57 -3.56
CA ALA A 90 -7.65 23.20 -2.30
C ALA A 90 -7.53 21.72 -1.94
N ALA A 91 -7.23 20.84 -2.89
CA ALA A 91 -7.09 19.41 -2.66
C ALA A 91 -5.89 19.13 -1.72
N VAL A 92 -6.11 18.25 -0.74
CA VAL A 92 -5.11 17.89 0.29
C VAL A 92 -4.62 16.45 0.19
N THR A 93 -5.18 15.66 -0.72
CA THR A 93 -4.77 14.29 -1.02
C THR A 93 -4.66 14.05 -2.52
N ILE A 94 -3.83 13.07 -2.92
CA ILE A 94 -3.72 12.65 -4.33
C ILE A 94 -5.08 12.19 -4.86
N THR A 95 -5.85 11.49 -4.03
CA THR A 95 -7.18 10.99 -4.38
C THR A 95 -8.16 12.14 -4.72
N GLU A 96 -8.11 13.23 -3.94
CA GLU A 96 -8.92 14.41 -4.25
C GLU A 96 -8.51 15.07 -5.59
N VAL A 97 -7.21 15.16 -5.86
CA VAL A 97 -6.70 15.66 -7.15
C VAL A 97 -7.16 14.75 -8.30
N ASP A 98 -7.11 13.44 -8.09
CA ASP A 98 -7.53 12.46 -9.09
C ASP A 98 -9.05 12.46 -9.32
N ASP A 99 -9.85 12.73 -8.30
CA ASP A 99 -11.31 12.91 -8.44
C ASP A 99 -11.63 14.14 -9.30
N ILE A 100 -10.90 15.27 -9.12
CA ILE A 100 -11.06 16.48 -9.96
C ILE A 100 -10.67 16.20 -11.40
N TYR A 101 -9.62 15.41 -11.64
CA TYR A 101 -9.18 15.06 -13.00
C TYR A 101 -10.09 14.04 -13.69
N ARG A 102 -10.90 13.31 -12.95
CA ARG A 102 -11.69 12.19 -13.46
C ARG A 102 -12.54 12.52 -14.69
N PRO A 103 -13.32 13.62 -14.74
CA PRO A 103 -14.11 13.99 -15.92
C PRO A 103 -13.26 14.28 -17.17
N PHE A 104 -11.98 14.57 -17.00
CA PHE A 104 -11.05 14.95 -18.07
C PHE A 104 -10.15 13.80 -18.53
N ARG A 105 -10.23 12.63 -17.87
CA ARG A 105 -9.44 11.47 -18.28
C ARG A 105 -9.86 10.99 -19.67
N PRO A 106 -8.91 10.59 -20.52
CA PRO A 106 -9.25 9.90 -21.77
C PRO A 106 -9.97 8.60 -21.41
N HIS A 107 -11.26 8.54 -21.68
CA HIS A 107 -12.05 7.35 -21.41
C HIS A 107 -11.90 6.34 -22.56
N ARG A 108 -11.83 5.05 -22.20
CA ARG A 108 -12.21 3.97 -23.12
C ARG A 108 -13.70 4.11 -23.42
N LYS A 109 -14.18 3.51 -24.51
CA LYS A 109 -15.57 3.55 -24.90
C LYS A 109 -16.49 3.10 -23.74
N THR A 110 -17.18 4.06 -23.11
CA THR A 110 -18.13 3.83 -22.01
C THR A 110 -19.55 3.81 -22.56
N ARG A 111 -20.54 3.36 -21.75
CA ARG A 111 -21.95 3.44 -22.14
C ARG A 111 -22.37 4.90 -22.39
N ALA A 112 -21.93 5.81 -21.51
CA ALA A 112 -22.22 7.24 -21.65
C ALA A 112 -21.55 7.86 -22.88
N SER A 113 -20.27 7.53 -23.17
CA SER A 113 -19.61 8.03 -24.37
C SER A 113 -20.31 7.55 -25.66
N VAL A 114 -20.76 6.30 -25.68
CA VAL A 114 -21.57 5.78 -26.79
C VAL A 114 -22.91 6.52 -26.90
N ALA A 115 -23.55 6.80 -25.77
CA ALA A 115 -24.81 7.57 -25.78
C ALA A 115 -24.60 8.99 -26.24
N ARG A 116 -23.50 9.67 -25.90
CA ARG A 116 -23.12 10.98 -26.42
C ARG A 116 -22.83 10.94 -27.93
N GLU A 117 -22.11 9.92 -28.41
CA GLU A 117 -21.90 9.70 -29.86
C GLU A 117 -23.23 9.53 -30.64
N LYS A 118 -24.24 8.94 -30.01
CA LYS A 118 -25.58 8.80 -30.55
C LYS A 118 -26.40 10.12 -30.51
N GLY A 119 -25.90 11.17 -29.87
CA GLY A 119 -26.56 12.47 -29.76
C GLY A 119 -27.61 12.56 -28.66
N LEU A 120 -27.50 11.74 -27.60
CA LEU A 120 -28.48 11.68 -26.50
C LEU A 120 -28.18 12.65 -25.34
N GLU A 121 -27.12 13.47 -25.45
CA GLU A 121 -26.75 14.45 -24.40
C GLU A 121 -27.85 15.49 -24.14
N PRO A 122 -28.50 16.10 -25.16
CA PRO A 122 -29.58 17.04 -24.91
C PRO A 122 -30.81 16.41 -24.21
N LEU A 123 -31.03 15.10 -24.40
CA LEU A 123 -32.09 14.38 -23.67
C LEU A 123 -31.69 14.19 -22.20
N ALA A 124 -30.42 13.94 -21.91
CA ALA A 124 -29.91 13.86 -20.54
C ALA A 124 -30.02 15.23 -19.83
N GLU A 125 -29.67 16.32 -20.51
CA GLU A 125 -29.82 17.68 -19.99
C GLU A 125 -31.29 18.01 -19.70
N LEU A 126 -32.22 17.64 -20.61
CA LEU A 126 -33.67 17.82 -20.44
C LEU A 126 -34.15 17.06 -19.17
N LEU A 127 -33.73 15.83 -18.96
CA LEU A 127 -34.09 15.07 -17.75
C LEU A 127 -33.52 15.72 -16.48
N MET A 128 -32.29 16.22 -16.54
CA MET A 128 -31.63 16.90 -15.42
C MET A 128 -32.19 18.27 -15.08
N ALA A 129 -32.89 18.94 -16.03
CA ALA A 129 -33.61 20.16 -15.75
C ALA A 129 -34.76 19.97 -14.74
N GLN A 130 -35.34 18.77 -14.67
CA GLN A 130 -36.38 18.36 -13.72
C GLN A 130 -37.52 19.39 -13.60
N GLU A 131 -38.04 19.84 -14.75
CA GLU A 131 -39.13 20.80 -14.80
C GLU A 131 -40.42 20.21 -14.20
N ASN A 132 -41.37 21.09 -13.86
CA ASN A 132 -42.65 20.67 -13.27
C ASN A 132 -43.56 20.00 -14.31
N GLU A 133 -43.45 20.40 -15.57
CA GLU A 133 -44.21 19.89 -16.68
C GLU A 133 -43.34 19.74 -17.92
N TYR A 134 -43.61 18.72 -18.71
CA TYR A 134 -42.98 18.51 -20.02
C TYR A 134 -44.09 18.41 -21.07
N ILE A 135 -44.04 19.30 -22.09
CA ILE A 135 -44.97 19.33 -23.20
C ILE A 135 -44.17 19.36 -24.51
N PRO A 136 -44.21 18.30 -25.34
CA PRO A 136 -44.87 17.01 -25.09
C PRO A 136 -44.27 16.20 -23.92
N SER A 137 -44.86 15.07 -23.55
CA SER A 137 -44.34 14.23 -22.46
C SER A 137 -42.90 13.78 -22.69
N ILE A 138 -42.19 13.36 -21.64
CA ILE A 138 -40.79 12.91 -21.73
C ILE A 138 -40.65 11.75 -22.72
N GLU A 139 -41.59 10.82 -22.75
CA GLU A 139 -41.63 9.69 -23.64
C GLU A 139 -41.80 10.13 -25.10
N GLU A 140 -42.70 11.11 -25.35
CA GLU A 140 -42.89 11.68 -26.66
C GLU A 140 -41.66 12.49 -27.12
N GLN A 141 -41.02 13.25 -26.22
CA GLN A 141 -39.78 13.95 -26.55
C GLN A 141 -38.64 12.96 -26.84
N ALA A 142 -38.55 11.85 -26.13
CA ALA A 142 -37.55 10.81 -26.36
C ALA A 142 -37.71 10.17 -27.76
N THR A 143 -38.92 10.14 -28.33
CA THR A 143 -39.11 9.63 -29.71
C THR A 143 -38.38 10.44 -30.77
N ALA A 144 -38.13 11.72 -30.53
CA ALA A 144 -37.37 12.59 -31.42
C ALA A 144 -35.88 12.18 -31.55
N TYR A 145 -35.38 11.37 -30.62
CA TYR A 145 -34.01 10.89 -30.62
C TYR A 145 -33.88 9.46 -31.20
N ILE A 146 -34.96 8.91 -31.76
CA ILE A 146 -34.91 7.60 -32.45
C ILE A 146 -34.14 7.80 -33.75
N ASP A 147 -33.04 7.04 -33.92
CA ASP A 147 -32.16 7.12 -35.08
C ASP A 147 -31.55 5.70 -35.27
N GLU A 148 -32.11 4.95 -36.23
CA GLU A 148 -31.67 3.60 -36.52
C GLU A 148 -30.22 3.54 -37.04
N GLU A 149 -29.76 4.60 -37.75
CA GLU A 149 -28.39 4.67 -38.26
C GLU A 149 -27.39 4.82 -37.12
N LYS A 150 -27.76 5.55 -36.07
CA LYS A 150 -26.99 5.68 -34.84
C LYS A 150 -27.25 4.54 -33.81
N GLY A 151 -28.16 3.64 -34.14
CA GLY A 151 -28.51 2.48 -33.32
C GLY A 151 -29.36 2.84 -32.10
N VAL A 152 -30.30 3.80 -32.23
CA VAL A 152 -31.35 4.09 -31.26
C VAL A 152 -32.70 3.72 -31.89
N LYS A 153 -33.26 2.62 -31.45
CA LYS A 153 -34.44 2.00 -32.09
C LYS A 153 -35.76 2.35 -31.42
N SER A 154 -35.73 2.84 -30.19
CA SER A 154 -36.92 3.17 -29.43
C SER A 154 -36.67 4.33 -28.46
N ALA A 155 -37.77 4.94 -27.98
CA ALA A 155 -37.73 5.95 -26.93
C ALA A 155 -37.12 5.42 -25.64
N ASP A 156 -37.37 4.15 -25.29
CA ASP A 156 -36.78 3.51 -24.14
C ASP A 156 -35.24 3.38 -24.24
N GLU A 157 -34.72 3.07 -25.44
CA GLU A 157 -33.27 3.06 -25.70
C GLU A 157 -32.66 4.45 -25.60
N ALA A 158 -33.37 5.48 -26.07
CA ALA A 158 -32.94 6.88 -25.94
C ALA A 158 -32.89 7.32 -24.47
N LEU A 159 -33.93 7.01 -23.68
CA LEU A 159 -33.97 7.27 -22.24
C LEU A 159 -32.91 6.46 -21.47
N ALA A 160 -32.68 5.23 -21.88
CA ALA A 160 -31.60 4.43 -21.28
C ALA A 160 -30.20 5.04 -21.51
N GLY A 161 -29.94 5.51 -22.74
CA GLY A 161 -28.70 6.21 -23.06
C GLY A 161 -28.57 7.55 -22.32
N ALA A 162 -29.64 8.31 -22.17
CA ALA A 162 -29.65 9.54 -21.38
C ALA A 162 -29.35 9.24 -19.88
N ARG A 163 -29.93 8.17 -19.32
CA ARG A 163 -29.60 7.72 -17.95
C ARG A 163 -28.14 7.30 -17.80
N ASP A 164 -27.55 6.64 -18.81
CA ASP A 164 -26.13 6.26 -18.77
C ASP A 164 -25.22 7.52 -18.73
N ILE A 165 -25.58 8.60 -19.43
CA ILE A 165 -24.89 9.90 -19.39
C ILE A 165 -25.01 10.51 -18.00
N ILE A 166 -26.23 10.63 -17.45
CA ILE A 166 -26.45 11.13 -16.08
C ILE A 166 -25.69 10.33 -15.04
N ALA A 167 -25.71 9.02 -15.16
CA ALA A 167 -25.00 8.13 -14.22
C ALA A 167 -23.49 8.37 -14.22
N GLU A 168 -22.89 8.60 -15.39
CA GLU A 168 -21.46 8.92 -15.49
C GLU A 168 -21.16 10.29 -14.90
N ASP A 169 -21.94 11.32 -15.24
CA ASP A 169 -21.75 12.68 -14.73
C ASP A 169 -21.88 12.75 -13.19
N VAL A 170 -22.83 12.02 -12.61
CA VAL A 170 -22.96 11.86 -11.15
C VAL A 170 -21.76 11.16 -10.57
N SER A 171 -21.29 10.09 -11.21
CA SER A 171 -20.13 9.30 -10.76
C SER A 171 -18.82 10.08 -10.81
N ASP A 172 -18.69 11.01 -11.75
CA ASP A 172 -17.47 11.80 -11.97
C ASP A 172 -17.43 13.09 -11.14
N ASN A 173 -18.51 13.38 -10.40
CA ASN A 173 -18.54 14.54 -9.51
C ASN A 173 -17.63 14.32 -8.29
N ALA A 174 -16.56 15.11 -8.19
CA ALA A 174 -15.54 15.02 -7.15
C ALA A 174 -16.09 15.21 -5.72
N GLU A 175 -17.05 16.14 -5.54
CA GLU A 175 -17.67 16.41 -4.24
C GLU A 175 -18.52 15.22 -3.76
N TYR A 176 -19.26 14.58 -4.68
CA TYR A 176 -20.03 13.39 -4.34
C TYR A 176 -19.11 12.25 -3.96
N ARG A 177 -18.05 12.02 -4.73
CA ARG A 177 -17.07 10.98 -4.43
C ARG A 177 -16.39 11.18 -3.07
N LYS A 178 -15.93 12.39 -2.79
CA LYS A 178 -15.32 12.75 -1.50
C LYS A 178 -16.25 12.48 -0.33
N ALA A 179 -17.51 12.90 -0.44
CA ALA A 179 -18.51 12.70 0.60
C ALA A 179 -18.85 11.22 0.78
N LEU A 180 -19.08 10.48 -0.29
CA LEU A 180 -19.44 9.06 -0.27
C LEU A 180 -18.28 8.21 0.26
N ARG A 181 -17.04 8.50 -0.11
CA ARG A 181 -15.85 7.83 0.46
C ARG A 181 -15.80 8.00 1.97
N ARG A 182 -16.01 9.22 2.46
CA ARG A 182 -16.05 9.51 3.90
C ARG A 182 -17.19 8.77 4.60
N GLN A 183 -18.39 8.73 4.01
CA GLN A 183 -19.55 8.02 4.56
C GLN A 183 -19.30 6.51 4.57
N THR A 184 -18.83 5.95 3.46
CA THR A 184 -18.51 4.51 3.35
C THR A 184 -17.46 4.10 4.40
N PHE A 185 -16.37 4.86 4.56
CA PHE A 185 -15.38 4.58 5.60
C PHE A 185 -15.95 4.73 7.02
N SER A 186 -16.89 5.66 7.21
CA SER A 186 -17.47 5.96 8.54
C SER A 186 -18.50 4.95 9.01
N TYR A 187 -19.32 4.45 8.10
CA TYR A 187 -20.49 3.62 8.41
C TYR A 187 -20.43 2.22 7.79
N GLY A 188 -19.46 1.97 6.94
CA GLY A 188 -19.28 0.69 6.28
C GLY A 188 -18.55 -0.33 7.13
N SER A 189 -18.74 -1.59 6.74
CA SER A 189 -18.09 -2.77 7.32
C SER A 189 -17.29 -3.51 6.24
N LEU A 190 -16.15 -4.08 6.64
CA LEU A 190 -15.43 -5.08 5.87
C LEU A 190 -16.14 -6.42 6.08
N VAL A 191 -16.62 -7.00 5.00
CA VAL A 191 -17.32 -8.30 5.02
C VAL A 191 -16.46 -9.32 4.29
N VAL A 192 -16.20 -10.44 4.96
CA VAL A 192 -15.40 -11.53 4.41
C VAL A 192 -16.20 -12.82 4.48
N ARG A 193 -16.15 -13.59 3.40
CA ARG A 193 -16.80 -14.90 3.28
C ARG A 193 -15.83 -15.91 2.69
N ALA A 194 -16.05 -17.18 2.98
CA ALA A 194 -15.31 -18.25 2.33
C ALA A 194 -15.51 -18.24 0.80
N ALA A 195 -14.44 -18.38 0.07
CA ALA A 195 -14.47 -18.60 -1.38
C ALA A 195 -14.48 -20.10 -1.72
N LYS A 196 -13.97 -20.93 -0.79
CA LYS A 196 -13.89 -22.40 -0.88
C LYS A 196 -14.38 -23.01 0.43
N GLU A 197 -15.01 -24.19 0.35
CA GLU A 197 -15.52 -24.94 1.52
C GLU A 197 -14.43 -25.88 2.11
N GLU A 198 -13.20 -25.46 2.13
CA GLU A 198 -12.09 -26.25 2.69
C GLU A 198 -11.44 -25.52 3.87
N ASP A 199 -10.96 -26.29 4.81
CA ASP A 199 -10.29 -25.73 5.99
C ASP A 199 -8.93 -25.14 5.62
N SER A 200 -8.65 -23.97 6.16
CA SER A 200 -7.39 -23.25 5.89
C SER A 200 -6.94 -22.42 7.11
N VAL A 201 -5.77 -21.86 7.03
CA VAL A 201 -5.28 -20.89 8.03
C VAL A 201 -6.16 -19.61 8.10
N TYR A 202 -7.06 -19.44 7.14
CA TYR A 202 -7.99 -18.31 7.05
C TYR A 202 -9.39 -18.64 7.55
N SER A 203 -9.66 -19.84 8.09
CA SER A 203 -11.00 -20.30 8.51
C SER A 203 -11.67 -19.34 9.51
N GLN A 204 -10.89 -18.66 10.35
CA GLN A 204 -11.41 -17.65 11.27
C GLN A 204 -12.04 -16.42 10.58
N TYR A 205 -11.82 -16.24 9.27
CA TYR A 205 -12.38 -15.13 8.48
C TYR A 205 -13.49 -15.57 7.54
N TYR A 206 -13.93 -16.84 7.55
CA TYR A 206 -14.95 -17.34 6.62
C TYR A 206 -16.34 -16.73 6.83
N GLU A 207 -16.63 -16.27 8.06
CA GLU A 207 -17.82 -15.52 8.43
C GLU A 207 -17.41 -14.30 9.27
N TYR A 208 -16.72 -13.36 8.63
CA TYR A 208 -16.18 -12.22 9.35
C TYR A 208 -16.83 -10.93 8.86
N GLU A 209 -17.20 -10.06 9.82
CA GLU A 209 -17.67 -8.71 9.56
C GLU A 209 -17.20 -7.77 10.66
N GLU A 210 -16.60 -6.65 10.29
CA GLU A 210 -16.14 -5.63 11.23
C GLU A 210 -16.24 -4.23 10.62
N PRO A 211 -16.68 -3.20 11.39
CA PRO A 211 -16.67 -1.82 10.92
C PRO A 211 -15.28 -1.39 10.44
N LEU A 212 -15.19 -0.76 9.27
CA LEU A 212 -13.93 -0.36 8.63
C LEU A 212 -12.96 0.38 9.57
N LYS A 213 -13.48 1.27 10.41
CA LYS A 213 -12.72 2.03 11.40
C LYS A 213 -12.05 1.18 12.49
N LYS A 214 -12.50 -0.05 12.69
CA LYS A 214 -12.05 -0.93 13.77
C LYS A 214 -11.16 -2.06 13.31
N VAL A 215 -11.09 -2.31 12.01
CA VAL A 215 -10.29 -3.41 11.46
C VAL A 215 -8.80 -3.19 11.76
N ALA A 216 -8.23 -4.11 12.53
CA ALA A 216 -6.83 -4.02 12.92
C ALA A 216 -5.90 -4.28 11.70
N PRO A 217 -4.75 -3.58 11.59
CA PRO A 217 -3.82 -3.70 10.45
C PRO A 217 -3.41 -5.14 10.12
N HIS A 218 -3.11 -5.97 11.12
CA HIS A 218 -2.74 -7.36 10.91
C HIS A 218 -3.85 -8.21 10.29
N ARG A 219 -5.13 -7.88 10.58
CA ARG A 219 -6.29 -8.54 9.96
C ARG A 219 -6.43 -8.12 8.49
N VAL A 220 -6.23 -6.84 8.18
CA VAL A 220 -6.21 -6.36 6.79
C VAL A 220 -5.19 -7.15 5.97
N LEU A 221 -3.97 -7.32 6.48
CA LEU A 221 -2.91 -8.07 5.79
C LEU A 221 -3.26 -9.56 5.62
N ALA A 222 -3.80 -10.19 6.67
CA ALA A 222 -4.20 -11.60 6.62
C ALA A 222 -5.35 -11.84 5.64
N ILE A 223 -6.39 -10.99 5.69
CA ILE A 223 -7.56 -11.07 4.80
C ILE A 223 -7.15 -10.86 3.34
N ASN A 224 -6.31 -9.85 3.07
CA ASN A 224 -5.82 -9.59 1.71
C ASN A 224 -4.98 -10.75 1.15
N ARG A 225 -4.19 -11.42 1.99
CA ARG A 225 -3.47 -12.64 1.62
C ARG A 225 -4.43 -13.78 1.31
N GLY A 226 -5.42 -14.03 2.18
CA GLY A 226 -6.41 -15.09 1.96
C GLY A 226 -7.26 -14.88 0.71
N GLU A 227 -7.54 -13.62 0.34
CA GLU A 227 -8.20 -13.30 -0.93
C GLU A 227 -7.29 -13.56 -2.13
N LYS A 228 -6.01 -13.16 -2.05
CA LYS A 228 -5.02 -13.43 -3.10
C LYS A 228 -4.77 -14.92 -3.32
N GLU A 229 -4.87 -15.72 -2.28
CA GLU A 229 -4.76 -17.18 -2.31
C GLU A 229 -6.10 -17.86 -2.63
N GLU A 230 -7.15 -17.09 -2.95
CA GLU A 230 -8.49 -17.54 -3.35
C GLU A 230 -9.24 -18.36 -2.29
N PHE A 231 -8.93 -18.19 -1.02
CA PHE A 231 -9.69 -18.74 0.10
C PHE A 231 -10.82 -17.84 0.58
N LEU A 232 -10.67 -16.53 0.37
CA LEU A 232 -11.60 -15.52 0.86
C LEU A 232 -12.18 -14.70 -0.29
N LYS A 233 -13.43 -14.26 -0.10
CA LYS A 233 -14.09 -13.19 -0.85
C LYS A 233 -14.28 -12.01 0.08
N VAL A 234 -13.81 -10.86 -0.34
CA VAL A 234 -13.81 -9.64 0.48
C VAL A 234 -14.62 -8.56 -0.19
N SER A 235 -15.50 -7.91 0.57
CA SER A 235 -16.30 -6.78 0.11
C SER A 235 -16.45 -5.73 1.21
N VAL A 236 -16.77 -4.51 0.80
CA VAL A 236 -17.18 -3.44 1.71
C VAL A 236 -18.67 -3.21 1.54
N THR A 237 -19.40 -3.28 2.66
CA THR A 237 -20.83 -2.97 2.69
C THR A 237 -21.06 -1.69 3.47
N VAL A 238 -22.03 -0.90 3.02
CA VAL A 238 -22.48 0.30 3.71
C VAL A 238 -24.02 0.34 3.64
N PRO A 239 -24.73 0.83 4.67
CA PRO A 239 -26.17 0.98 4.57
C PRO A 239 -26.55 1.87 3.38
N SER A 240 -27.29 1.30 2.43
CA SER A 240 -27.62 1.94 1.16
C SER A 240 -28.43 3.23 1.31
N ASP A 241 -29.27 3.31 2.35
CA ASP A 241 -30.04 4.49 2.69
C ASP A 241 -29.15 5.70 3.00
N ILE A 242 -28.02 5.52 3.67
CA ILE A 242 -27.09 6.62 4.00
C ILE A 242 -26.51 7.23 2.73
N VAL A 243 -26.02 6.40 1.83
CA VAL A 243 -25.31 6.84 0.62
C VAL A 243 -26.25 7.30 -0.47
N LEU A 244 -27.35 6.57 -0.69
CA LEU A 244 -28.35 6.94 -1.70
C LEU A 244 -29.13 8.19 -1.33
N ASN A 245 -29.54 8.36 -0.05
CA ASN A 245 -30.19 9.58 0.39
C ASN A 245 -29.28 10.81 0.22
N TYR A 246 -27.98 10.66 0.42
CA TYR A 246 -27.03 11.73 0.16
C TYR A 246 -27.06 12.16 -1.32
N LEU A 247 -27.06 11.23 -2.26
CA LEU A 247 -27.13 11.51 -3.70
C LEU A 247 -28.50 12.04 -4.12
N PHE A 248 -29.59 11.39 -3.67
CA PHE A 248 -30.95 11.83 -4.00
C PHE A 248 -31.20 13.27 -3.58
N ASN A 249 -30.80 13.68 -2.39
CA ASN A 249 -31.00 15.06 -1.92
C ASN A 249 -30.21 16.10 -2.69
N ARG A 250 -29.25 15.71 -3.53
CA ARG A 250 -28.42 16.62 -4.33
C ARG A 250 -28.73 16.57 -5.83
N VAL A 251 -29.09 15.39 -6.31
CA VAL A 251 -29.28 15.17 -7.75
C VAL A 251 -30.76 15.25 -8.11
N VAL A 252 -31.67 14.74 -7.25
CA VAL A 252 -33.11 14.83 -7.47
C VAL A 252 -33.64 16.13 -6.84
N THR A 253 -33.48 17.21 -7.58
CA THR A 253 -33.82 18.57 -7.11
C THR A 253 -35.33 18.83 -7.06
N ASN A 254 -36.12 18.14 -7.92
CA ASN A 254 -37.57 18.25 -7.98
C ASN A 254 -38.22 16.84 -7.97
N PRO A 255 -38.54 16.28 -6.79
CA PRO A 255 -39.17 14.96 -6.70
C PRO A 255 -40.56 14.87 -7.36
N LYS A 256 -41.21 16.00 -7.65
CA LYS A 256 -42.51 16.03 -8.30
C LYS A 256 -42.42 16.11 -9.84
N SER A 257 -41.24 16.31 -10.38
CA SER A 257 -40.99 16.33 -11.79
C SER A 257 -41.31 14.98 -12.44
N PRO A 258 -41.93 14.95 -13.63
CA PRO A 258 -42.07 13.71 -14.41
C PRO A 258 -40.72 13.04 -14.70
N ALA A 259 -39.61 13.80 -14.74
CA ALA A 259 -38.26 13.30 -14.95
C ALA A 259 -37.64 12.64 -13.69
N ALA A 260 -38.22 12.85 -12.49
CA ALA A 260 -37.64 12.41 -11.23
C ALA A 260 -37.39 10.88 -11.17
N SER A 261 -38.27 10.09 -11.78
CA SER A 261 -38.10 8.63 -11.85
C SER A 261 -36.87 8.21 -12.66
N GLN A 262 -36.64 8.90 -13.83
CA GLN A 262 -35.49 8.63 -14.69
C GLN A 262 -34.18 9.06 -14.04
N VAL A 263 -34.15 10.23 -13.39
CA VAL A 263 -32.98 10.73 -12.65
C VAL A 263 -32.68 9.85 -11.47
N THR A 264 -33.71 9.42 -10.70
CA THR A 264 -33.52 8.47 -9.57
C THR A 264 -32.91 7.16 -10.04
N ALA A 265 -33.39 6.58 -11.15
CA ALA A 265 -32.85 5.36 -11.72
C ALA A 265 -31.38 5.54 -12.15
N ALA A 266 -31.04 6.69 -12.75
CA ALA A 266 -29.67 7.02 -13.14
C ALA A 266 -28.74 7.16 -11.91
N VAL A 267 -29.22 7.75 -10.81
CA VAL A 267 -28.45 7.88 -9.55
C VAL A 267 -28.17 6.51 -8.93
N VAL A 268 -29.18 5.63 -8.89
CA VAL A 268 -28.99 4.26 -8.39
C VAL A 268 -27.95 3.50 -9.22
N ASP A 269 -28.08 3.52 -10.55
CA ASP A 269 -27.13 2.89 -11.47
C ASP A 269 -25.72 3.49 -11.32
N SER A 270 -25.61 4.80 -11.17
CA SER A 270 -24.34 5.50 -10.91
C SER A 270 -23.66 4.97 -9.64
N TYR A 271 -24.43 4.86 -8.56
CA TYR A 271 -23.90 4.35 -7.30
C TYR A 271 -23.49 2.88 -7.40
N ASP A 272 -24.39 2.02 -7.83
CA ASP A 272 -24.16 0.56 -7.81
C ASP A 272 -23.07 0.11 -8.78
N ARG A 273 -23.07 0.68 -9.98
CA ARG A 273 -22.16 0.25 -11.06
C ARG A 273 -20.84 1.00 -11.11
N LEU A 274 -20.82 2.29 -10.77
CA LEU A 274 -19.66 3.14 -10.99
C LEU A 274 -19.00 3.60 -9.69
N ILE A 275 -19.76 4.08 -8.71
CA ILE A 275 -19.23 4.72 -7.51
C ILE A 275 -18.83 3.65 -6.48
N SER A 276 -19.75 2.79 -6.07
CA SER A 276 -19.53 1.81 -4.99
C SER A 276 -18.33 0.90 -5.25
N PRO A 277 -18.17 0.26 -6.43
CA PRO A 277 -17.01 -0.59 -6.70
C PRO A 277 -15.68 0.17 -6.75
N SER A 278 -15.71 1.45 -7.13
CA SER A 278 -14.52 2.31 -7.15
C SER A 278 -14.08 2.69 -5.75
N ILE A 279 -15.03 3.18 -4.92
CA ILE A 279 -14.77 3.58 -3.53
C ILE A 279 -14.35 2.36 -2.69
N GLU A 280 -14.94 1.20 -2.90
CA GLU A 280 -14.52 -0.04 -2.24
C GLU A 280 -13.04 -0.33 -2.50
N ARG A 281 -12.62 -0.33 -3.78
CA ARG A 281 -11.21 -0.55 -4.14
C ARG A 281 -10.28 0.48 -3.52
N GLU A 282 -10.66 1.76 -3.54
CA GLU A 282 -9.89 2.86 -2.97
C GLU A 282 -9.71 2.65 -1.45
N ILE A 283 -10.79 2.44 -0.71
CA ILE A 283 -10.74 2.22 0.75
C ILE A 283 -9.91 0.99 1.10
N ARG A 284 -10.09 -0.11 0.37
CA ARG A 284 -9.33 -1.35 0.61
C ARG A 284 -7.85 -1.16 0.32
N SER A 285 -7.48 -0.41 -0.73
CA SER A 285 -6.10 -0.06 -1.03
C SER A 285 -5.50 0.80 0.07
N ASP A 286 -6.18 1.86 0.48
CA ASP A 286 -5.71 2.77 1.53
C ASP A 286 -5.50 2.02 2.86
N MET A 287 -6.43 1.12 3.23
CA MET A 287 -6.32 0.29 4.43
C MET A 287 -5.13 -0.68 4.33
N PHE A 288 -4.90 -1.26 3.17
CA PHE A 288 -3.79 -2.19 2.94
C PHE A 288 -2.44 -1.46 3.01
N ASP A 289 -2.32 -0.31 2.36
CA ASP A 289 -1.10 0.49 2.35
C ASP A 289 -0.75 0.96 3.77
N ALA A 290 -1.74 1.48 4.51
CA ALA A 290 -1.55 1.84 5.92
C ALA A 290 -1.15 0.65 6.81
N ALA A 291 -1.70 -0.54 6.55
CA ALA A 291 -1.35 -1.75 7.28
C ALA A 291 0.07 -2.23 6.95
N CYS A 292 0.51 -2.12 5.69
CA CYS A 292 1.88 -2.42 5.26
C CYS A 292 2.89 -1.49 5.93
N GLU A 293 2.66 -0.18 5.91
CA GLU A 293 3.52 0.80 6.57
C GLU A 293 3.67 0.51 8.08
N GLY A 294 2.55 0.24 8.76
CA GLY A 294 2.58 -0.15 10.16
C GLY A 294 3.38 -1.43 10.42
N ALA A 295 3.22 -2.45 9.57
CA ALA A 295 3.95 -3.71 9.70
C ALA A 295 5.46 -3.54 9.43
N ILE A 296 5.84 -2.74 8.43
CA ILE A 296 7.24 -2.41 8.12
C ILE A 296 7.89 -1.72 9.32
N LYS A 297 7.20 -0.77 9.95
CA LYS A 297 7.71 -0.06 11.13
C LYS A 297 7.96 -1.02 12.30
N VAL A 298 7.00 -1.89 12.62
CA VAL A 298 7.16 -2.91 13.68
C VAL A 298 8.32 -3.85 13.37
N PHE A 299 8.47 -4.26 12.10
CA PHE A 299 9.57 -5.09 11.67
C PHE A 299 10.92 -4.38 11.84
N ALA A 300 11.01 -3.11 11.43
CA ALA A 300 12.22 -2.30 11.58
C ALA A 300 12.63 -2.12 13.05
N ASP A 301 11.67 -1.86 13.93
CA ASP A 301 11.91 -1.74 15.38
C ASP A 301 12.44 -3.06 15.97
N ASN A 302 11.82 -4.19 15.63
CA ASN A 302 12.27 -5.50 16.08
C ASN A 302 13.68 -5.85 15.55
N LEU A 303 13.95 -5.55 14.28
CA LEU A 303 15.25 -5.73 13.66
C LEU A 303 16.32 -4.88 14.35
N SER A 304 16.01 -3.61 14.65
CA SER A 304 16.91 -2.72 15.36
C SER A 304 17.29 -3.30 16.73
N HIS A 305 16.32 -3.81 17.51
CA HIS A 305 16.59 -4.46 18.78
C HIS A 305 17.49 -5.71 18.64
N LEU A 306 17.30 -6.50 17.58
CA LEU A 306 18.15 -7.66 17.30
C LEU A 306 19.59 -7.25 16.97
N LEU A 307 19.75 -6.24 16.11
CA LEU A 307 21.07 -5.75 15.69
C LEU A 307 21.83 -5.05 16.82
N MET A 308 21.11 -4.41 17.75
CA MET A 308 21.71 -3.71 18.90
C MET A 308 21.97 -4.60 20.10
N GLN A 309 21.78 -5.92 20.00
CA GLN A 309 22.16 -6.84 21.05
C GLN A 309 23.68 -6.79 21.30
N SER A 310 24.06 -6.85 22.58
CA SER A 310 25.47 -6.83 22.96
C SER A 310 26.21 -8.05 22.43
N PRO A 311 27.37 -7.88 21.78
CA PRO A 311 28.18 -9.00 21.30
C PRO A 311 28.72 -9.82 22.46
N LEU A 312 28.99 -11.11 22.21
CA LEU A 312 29.70 -11.99 23.17
C LEU A 312 31.17 -11.56 23.30
N LYS A 313 31.45 -10.74 24.31
CA LYS A 313 32.80 -10.20 24.51
C LYS A 313 33.78 -11.29 24.92
N GLY A 314 35.00 -11.25 24.34
CA GLY A 314 36.11 -12.09 24.72
C GLY A 314 35.94 -13.56 24.35
N LYS A 315 35.04 -13.88 23.42
CA LYS A 315 34.80 -15.24 22.92
C LYS A 315 35.21 -15.36 21.46
N THR A 316 35.75 -16.53 21.10
CA THR A 316 35.91 -16.91 19.70
C THR A 316 34.64 -17.58 19.23
N VAL A 317 34.01 -17.04 18.21
CA VAL A 317 32.70 -17.48 17.72
C VAL A 317 32.83 -18.05 16.31
N LEU A 318 32.23 -19.21 16.06
CA LEU A 318 32.02 -19.74 14.72
C LEU A 318 30.58 -19.46 14.30
N GLY A 319 30.43 -18.57 13.32
CA GLY A 319 29.17 -18.36 12.63
C GLY A 319 28.86 -19.53 11.69
N PHE A 320 27.68 -20.09 11.81
CA PHE A 320 27.19 -21.20 11.01
C PHE A 320 25.90 -20.74 10.30
N ASP A 321 25.99 -20.50 8.99
CA ASP A 321 24.85 -20.13 8.14
C ASP A 321 24.33 -21.37 7.42
N PRO A 322 23.15 -21.91 7.82
CA PRO A 322 22.62 -23.15 7.29
C PRO A 322 22.14 -23.02 5.84
N GLY A 323 22.38 -24.05 5.01
CA GLY A 323 21.88 -24.07 3.64
C GLY A 323 21.91 -25.46 3.02
N TYR A 324 20.90 -25.77 2.16
CA TYR A 324 20.82 -27.08 1.50
C TYR A 324 21.67 -27.16 0.23
N VAL A 325 21.41 -26.29 -0.75
CA VAL A 325 21.97 -26.40 -2.10
C VAL A 325 23.41 -25.88 -2.15
N ASN A 326 23.63 -24.69 -1.61
CA ASN A 326 24.93 -24.01 -1.60
C ASN A 326 25.82 -24.46 -0.44
N GLY A 327 25.31 -25.34 0.42
CA GLY A 327 25.99 -25.80 1.63
C GLY A 327 25.84 -24.83 2.79
N CYS A 328 26.33 -25.26 3.95
CA CYS A 328 26.38 -24.44 5.15
C CYS A 328 27.71 -23.64 5.16
N LYS A 329 27.62 -22.33 5.28
CA LYS A 329 28.76 -21.43 5.30
C LYS A 329 29.24 -21.26 6.73
N LEU A 330 30.56 -21.21 6.90
CA LEU A 330 31.22 -21.09 8.18
C LEU A 330 32.15 -19.88 8.18
N ALA A 331 32.15 -19.13 9.27
CA ALA A 331 33.15 -18.09 9.51
C ALA A 331 33.56 -18.11 10.98
N VAL A 332 34.86 -18.15 11.25
CA VAL A 332 35.39 -18.04 12.61
C VAL A 332 35.81 -16.60 12.86
N VAL A 333 35.31 -16.04 13.96
CA VAL A 333 35.61 -14.69 14.40
C VAL A 333 36.33 -14.78 15.76
N ASP A 334 37.48 -14.14 15.86
CA ASP A 334 38.25 -14.10 17.09
C ASP A 334 37.66 -13.14 18.15
N LYS A 335 38.31 -13.08 19.31
CA LYS A 335 37.90 -12.24 20.46
C LYS A 335 37.85 -10.73 20.14
N THR A 336 38.48 -10.30 19.05
CA THR A 336 38.51 -8.88 18.61
C THR A 336 37.51 -8.57 17.54
N GLY A 337 36.78 -9.56 17.00
CA GLY A 337 35.85 -9.43 15.90
C GLY A 337 36.47 -9.65 14.52
N LYS A 338 37.76 -10.08 14.45
CA LYS A 338 38.42 -10.36 13.18
C LYS A 338 38.04 -11.75 12.66
N VAL A 339 37.68 -11.85 11.39
CA VAL A 339 37.50 -13.13 10.69
C VAL A 339 38.87 -13.79 10.51
N VAL A 340 39.03 -15.01 11.04
CA VAL A 340 40.30 -15.74 11.01
C VAL A 340 40.27 -17.01 10.16
N ASP A 341 39.09 -17.57 9.91
CA ASP A 341 38.89 -18.71 9.01
C ASP A 341 37.49 -18.73 8.41
N THR A 342 37.36 -19.26 7.20
CA THR A 342 36.07 -19.41 6.51
C THR A 342 36.00 -20.79 5.85
N GLY A 343 34.76 -21.27 5.61
CA GLY A 343 34.61 -22.56 4.94
C GLY A 343 33.16 -22.82 4.52
N VAL A 344 32.98 -23.83 3.70
CA VAL A 344 31.65 -24.33 3.30
C VAL A 344 31.62 -25.82 3.52
N ILE A 345 30.55 -26.31 4.15
CA ILE A 345 30.35 -27.75 4.43
C ILE A 345 28.97 -28.20 3.93
N TYR A 346 28.81 -29.48 3.70
CA TYR A 346 27.55 -30.06 3.17
C TYR A 346 27.08 -31.23 4.08
N PRO A 347 26.61 -30.92 5.29
CA PRO A 347 26.19 -31.98 6.22
C PRO A 347 24.83 -32.58 5.86
N THR A 348 24.00 -31.87 5.09
CA THR A 348 22.60 -32.21 4.79
C THR A 348 22.39 -32.61 3.32
N LYS A 349 21.22 -33.19 3.02
CA LYS A 349 20.79 -33.43 1.62
C LYS A 349 20.73 -32.08 0.85
N PRO A 350 20.98 -32.06 -0.49
CA PRO A 350 21.16 -33.24 -1.37
C PRO A 350 22.57 -33.83 -1.39
N ARG A 351 23.60 -33.09 -0.97
CA ARG A 351 25.00 -33.55 -1.09
C ARG A 351 25.44 -34.47 0.02
N GLN A 352 24.98 -34.32 1.22
CA GLN A 352 25.14 -35.15 2.42
C GLN A 352 26.58 -35.71 2.65
N ARG A 353 27.60 -34.82 2.66
CA ARG A 353 29.00 -35.17 2.93
C ARG A 353 29.31 -35.07 4.42
N THR A 354 28.61 -35.80 5.25
CA THR A 354 28.60 -35.65 6.70
C THR A 354 29.97 -35.85 7.32
N ASP A 355 30.76 -36.88 6.90
CA ASP A 355 32.10 -37.17 7.47
C ASP A 355 33.12 -36.08 7.10
N GLU A 356 33.05 -35.54 5.88
CA GLU A 356 33.89 -34.42 5.44
C GLU A 356 33.55 -33.16 6.24
N ALA A 357 32.24 -32.88 6.40
CA ALA A 357 31.76 -31.78 7.19
C ALA A 357 32.20 -31.85 8.65
N LYS A 358 32.12 -33.03 9.26
CA LYS A 358 32.62 -33.28 10.64
C LYS A 358 34.11 -33.01 10.74
N ARG A 359 34.91 -33.46 9.79
CA ARG A 359 36.38 -33.24 9.81
C ARG A 359 36.72 -31.75 9.72
N ILE A 360 36.07 -31.02 8.84
CA ILE A 360 36.31 -29.59 8.66
C ILE A 360 35.92 -28.82 9.92
N LEU A 361 34.72 -29.07 10.44
CA LEU A 361 34.23 -28.36 11.62
C LEU A 361 35.05 -28.66 12.88
N LYS A 362 35.42 -29.92 13.13
CA LYS A 362 36.33 -30.33 14.23
C LYS A 362 37.69 -29.62 14.14
N ARG A 363 38.26 -29.55 12.91
CA ARG A 363 39.52 -28.83 12.69
C ARG A 363 39.38 -27.35 13.06
N MET A 364 38.33 -26.68 12.58
CA MET A 364 38.09 -25.25 12.87
C MET A 364 37.92 -24.99 14.36
N ILE A 365 37.12 -25.83 15.07
CA ILE A 365 36.90 -25.71 16.50
C ILE A 365 38.22 -25.85 17.27
N HIS A 366 38.98 -26.89 16.99
CA HIS A 366 40.24 -27.20 17.70
C HIS A 366 41.32 -26.15 17.40
N THR A 367 41.51 -25.78 16.10
CA THR A 367 42.57 -24.86 15.68
C THR A 367 42.39 -23.47 16.25
N HIS A 368 41.16 -22.95 16.22
CA HIS A 368 40.85 -21.59 16.67
C HIS A 368 40.33 -21.51 18.11
N LYS A 369 40.21 -22.65 18.82
CA LYS A 369 39.65 -22.73 20.17
C LYS A 369 38.28 -22.02 20.25
N VAL A 370 37.36 -22.46 19.41
CA VAL A 370 36.00 -21.87 19.30
C VAL A 370 35.26 -22.09 20.61
N ASP A 371 34.82 -21.02 21.24
CA ASP A 371 34.01 -21.08 22.47
C ASP A 371 32.52 -21.35 22.14
N VAL A 372 32.01 -20.78 21.05
CA VAL A 372 30.56 -20.84 20.72
C VAL A 372 30.35 -20.97 19.21
N ILE A 373 29.42 -21.86 18.81
CA ILE A 373 28.90 -21.95 17.46
C ILE A 373 27.56 -21.23 17.42
N ALA A 374 27.45 -20.17 16.63
CA ALA A 374 26.20 -19.41 16.40
C ALA A 374 25.55 -19.94 15.13
N ILE A 375 24.42 -20.64 15.25
CA ILE A 375 23.69 -21.26 14.13
C ILE A 375 22.53 -20.34 13.76
N GLY A 376 22.44 -19.93 12.48
CA GLY A 376 21.31 -19.17 11.97
C GLY A 376 20.00 -19.98 12.04
N ASN A 377 18.88 -19.27 12.26
CA ASN A 377 17.56 -19.91 12.44
C ASN A 377 16.74 -20.01 11.14
N GLY A 378 17.36 -19.82 9.97
CA GLY A 378 16.69 -19.89 8.67
C GLY A 378 16.56 -21.31 8.12
N THR A 379 16.68 -21.42 6.81
CA THR A 379 16.56 -22.68 6.06
C THR A 379 17.61 -23.71 6.53
N ALA A 380 17.22 -24.98 6.74
CA ALA A 380 18.08 -26.07 7.20
C ALA A 380 18.64 -25.90 8.63
N SER A 381 18.10 -24.97 9.43
CA SER A 381 18.57 -24.72 10.81
C SER A 381 18.42 -25.95 11.70
N LYS A 382 17.29 -26.67 11.62
CA LYS A 382 17.02 -27.84 12.46
C LYS A 382 17.99 -29.01 12.21
N GLU A 383 18.23 -29.28 10.92
CA GLU A 383 19.20 -30.34 10.54
C GLU A 383 20.62 -29.96 10.92
N SER A 384 20.97 -28.67 10.79
CA SER A 384 22.28 -28.15 11.21
C SER A 384 22.45 -28.20 12.71
N GLU A 385 21.43 -27.89 13.49
CA GLU A 385 21.42 -28.04 14.94
C GLU A 385 21.71 -29.50 15.36
N ILE A 386 21.00 -30.46 14.75
CA ILE A 386 21.21 -31.90 15.04
C ILE A 386 22.64 -32.30 14.70
N PHE A 387 23.14 -31.91 13.53
CA PHE A 387 24.50 -32.20 13.09
C PHE A 387 25.55 -31.63 14.05
N VAL A 388 25.42 -30.37 14.47
CA VAL A 388 26.35 -29.74 15.44
C VAL A 388 26.25 -30.39 16.81
N ALA A 389 25.05 -30.66 17.29
CA ALA A 389 24.86 -31.33 18.61
C ALA A 389 25.47 -32.73 18.65
N GLU A 390 25.38 -33.51 17.57
CA GLU A 390 26.04 -34.81 17.46
C GLU A 390 27.56 -34.65 17.44
N LEU A 391 28.11 -33.74 16.66
CA LEU A 391 29.53 -33.48 16.56
C LEU A 391 30.13 -33.05 17.88
N LEU A 392 29.46 -32.17 18.64
CA LEU A 392 29.96 -31.70 19.94
C LEU A 392 30.05 -32.83 21.01
N ARG A 393 29.28 -33.92 20.88
CA ARG A 393 29.41 -35.11 21.73
C ARG A 393 30.65 -35.95 21.40
N GLU A 394 31.25 -35.76 20.24
CA GLU A 394 32.41 -36.52 19.75
C GLU A 394 33.74 -35.80 19.99
N ILE A 395 33.75 -34.58 20.55
CA ILE A 395 34.94 -33.77 20.79
C ILE A 395 35.10 -33.49 22.30
N GLU A 396 36.32 -33.24 22.72
CA GLU A 396 36.66 -32.90 24.12
C GLU A 396 36.75 -31.38 24.34
N ASP A 397 36.68 -30.58 23.24
CA ASP A 397 36.73 -29.12 23.31
C ASP A 397 35.51 -28.58 24.05
N ASP A 398 35.68 -27.61 24.98
CA ASP A 398 34.57 -26.92 25.67
C ASP A 398 33.92 -25.90 24.74
N CYS A 399 33.25 -26.39 23.71
CA CYS A 399 32.52 -25.59 22.72
C CYS A 399 31.01 -25.78 22.91
N LYS A 400 30.27 -24.67 22.88
CA LYS A 400 28.79 -24.66 23.00
C LYS A 400 28.18 -24.18 21.71
N TYR A 401 26.88 -24.41 21.53
CA TYR A 401 26.15 -23.80 20.42
C TYR A 401 24.94 -23.00 20.89
N ILE A 402 24.52 -22.07 20.07
CA ILE A 402 23.30 -21.27 20.23
C ILE A 402 22.66 -21.06 18.88
N ILE A 403 21.32 -21.07 18.86
CA ILE A 403 20.56 -20.69 17.66
C ILE A 403 20.25 -19.20 17.77
N ILE A 404 20.57 -18.46 16.72
CA ILE A 404 20.37 -17.01 16.65
C ILE A 404 19.56 -16.63 15.44
N SER A 405 18.89 -15.47 15.50
CA SER A 405 18.22 -14.91 14.33
C SER A 405 19.24 -14.40 13.31
N GLU A 406 19.14 -14.86 12.07
CA GLU A 406 19.97 -14.39 10.95
C GLU A 406 19.33 -13.27 10.14
N ALA A 407 18.10 -12.82 10.51
CA ALA A 407 17.35 -11.84 9.75
C ALA A 407 18.14 -10.54 9.51
N GLY A 408 18.86 -10.06 10.54
CA GLY A 408 19.70 -8.86 10.43
C GLY A 408 20.85 -9.03 9.44
N ALA A 409 21.55 -10.18 9.51
CA ALA A 409 22.67 -10.50 8.60
C ALA A 409 22.17 -10.64 7.15
N SER A 410 21.03 -11.30 6.95
CA SER A 410 20.41 -11.47 5.61
C SER A 410 20.03 -10.12 4.96
N ILE A 411 19.45 -9.21 5.73
CA ILE A 411 19.08 -7.88 5.22
C ILE A 411 20.34 -7.04 4.96
N TYR A 412 21.32 -7.08 5.87
CA TYR A 412 22.56 -6.35 5.71
C TYR A 412 23.33 -6.81 4.47
N SER A 413 23.52 -8.12 4.28
CA SER A 413 24.27 -8.67 3.13
C SER A 413 23.66 -8.29 1.78
N ALA A 414 22.31 -8.14 1.72
CA ALA A 414 21.61 -7.70 0.51
C ALA A 414 21.56 -6.17 0.35
N SER A 415 22.08 -5.41 1.31
CA SER A 415 22.04 -3.94 1.28
C SER A 415 23.14 -3.33 0.40
N LYS A 416 22.87 -2.14 -0.12
CA LYS A 416 23.85 -1.34 -0.84
C LYS A 416 25.06 -1.01 0.05
N LEU A 417 24.86 -0.80 1.34
CA LEU A 417 25.89 -0.53 2.32
C LEU A 417 26.89 -1.70 2.43
N ALA A 418 26.41 -2.95 2.49
CA ALA A 418 27.28 -4.11 2.55
C ALA A 418 28.12 -4.25 1.27
N ALA A 419 27.57 -3.96 0.09
CA ALA A 419 28.30 -3.96 -1.16
C ALA A 419 29.39 -2.87 -1.22
N GLU A 420 29.18 -1.74 -0.56
CA GLU A 420 30.16 -0.65 -0.44
C GLU A 420 31.27 -0.96 0.59
N GLU A 421 30.89 -1.59 1.72
CA GLU A 421 31.85 -1.95 2.79
C GLU A 421 32.68 -3.19 2.45
N PHE A 422 32.13 -4.14 1.71
CA PHE A 422 32.76 -5.42 1.36
C PHE A 422 32.71 -5.70 -0.14
N PRO A 423 33.34 -4.87 -0.98
CA PRO A 423 33.24 -4.99 -2.45
C PRO A 423 33.86 -6.28 -3.03
N GLU A 424 34.75 -6.93 -2.26
CA GLU A 424 35.39 -8.19 -2.65
C GLU A 424 34.58 -9.45 -2.29
N PHE A 425 33.48 -9.32 -1.54
CA PHE A 425 32.65 -10.46 -1.15
C PHE A 425 31.38 -10.52 -1.99
N ASP A 426 30.96 -11.73 -2.32
CA ASP A 426 29.64 -12.00 -2.91
C ASP A 426 28.55 -11.76 -1.86
N VAL A 427 27.37 -11.35 -2.32
CA VAL A 427 26.16 -11.14 -1.47
C VAL A 427 25.81 -12.38 -0.66
N MET A 428 26.23 -13.55 -1.15
CA MET A 428 26.07 -14.84 -0.48
C MET A 428 27.33 -15.26 0.27
#